data_710f72c568489d498bb5de7c0c0eb34a
#
_entry.id   710f72c568489d498bb5de7c0c0eb34a
#
_cell.length_a   1.000
_cell.length_b   1.000
_cell.length_c   1.000
_cell.angle_alpha   90.00
_cell.angle_beta   90.00
_cell.angle_gamma   90.00
#
_symmetry.space_group_name_H-M   'P 1'
#
loop_
_entity.id
_entity.type
_entity.pdbx_description
1 polymer ?
#
loop_
_entity_poly.entity_id
_entity_poly.type
_entity_poly.pdbx_seq_one_letter_code
_entity_poly.pdbx_strand_id
1 'polypeptide(L)'
;MLQASGGLPGKYRQGARIAACLGYLVLKERDAVGLAITSSAATAWVPVSSRPNHMLQILQTLAGTQAQAQDSLADGLRVILDRHEPRGMVVVVTDMMFDPDPVRLELGRLHAQGHEVLLIQARDVMEEDFPFNRWVQFSDLENKGVTHRLDAVLLKRIYREEYQALLLDWRVWARKFGMHYVSFRNEEDAVAVLTAYLAVRARMGREK
;
A
#
# COMPACT_ATOMS: atom_id res chain seq x y z
N MET A 1 8.47 -5.41 10.41
CA MET A 1 8.53 -4.05 9.86
C MET A 1 9.79 -3.35 10.36
N LEU A 2 10.79 -3.15 9.51
CA LEU A 2 11.99 -2.40 9.86
C LEU A 2 11.62 -0.91 9.88
N GLN A 3 11.61 -0.26 11.04
CA GLN A 3 11.57 1.19 11.12
C GLN A 3 12.97 1.71 10.78
N ALA A 4 13.18 2.14 9.55
CA ALA A 4 14.38 2.84 9.17
C ALA A 4 14.33 4.28 9.71
N SER A 5 15.10 4.53 10.77
CA SER A 5 15.30 5.86 11.35
C SER A 5 16.40 6.64 10.61
N GLY A 6 16.28 6.76 9.30
CA GLY A 6 17.25 7.48 8.46
C GLY A 6 16.78 8.84 7.93
N GLY A 7 15.82 9.51 8.59
CA GLY A 7 15.32 10.81 8.14
C GLY A 7 14.33 10.75 6.95
N LEU A 8 14.17 9.59 6.32
CA LEU A 8 13.16 9.34 5.29
C LEU A 8 11.77 9.12 5.92
N PRO A 9 10.70 9.54 5.25
CA PRO A 9 9.35 9.25 5.72
C PRO A 9 9.13 7.74 5.75
N GLY A 10 8.63 7.19 6.85
CA GLY A 10 8.24 5.78 6.92
C GLY A 10 7.19 5.43 5.86
N LYS A 11 7.10 4.14 5.47
CA LYS A 11 6.18 3.64 4.42
C LYS A 11 4.74 4.12 4.61
N TYR A 12 4.23 4.09 5.84
CA TYR A 12 2.89 4.60 6.15
C TYR A 12 2.74 6.08 5.79
N ARG A 13 3.68 6.93 6.24
CA ARG A 13 3.63 8.38 5.98
C ARG A 13 3.64 8.70 4.49
N GLN A 14 4.43 7.96 3.72
CA GLN A 14 4.49 8.13 2.27
C GLN A 14 3.22 7.61 1.60
N GLY A 15 2.71 6.44 2.00
CA GLY A 15 1.42 5.92 1.54
C GLY A 15 0.27 6.88 1.84
N ALA A 16 0.23 7.46 3.05
CA ALA A 16 -0.76 8.47 3.43
C ALA A 16 -0.68 9.73 2.56
N ARG A 17 0.53 10.18 2.19
CA ARG A 17 0.71 11.30 1.26
C ARG A 17 0.15 10.98 -0.13
N ILE A 18 0.41 9.79 -0.64
CA ILE A 18 -0.14 9.34 -1.93
C ILE A 18 -1.67 9.28 -1.88
N ALA A 19 -2.23 8.68 -0.84
CA ALA A 19 -3.68 8.63 -0.64
C ALA A 19 -4.31 10.03 -0.55
N ALA A 20 -3.67 10.95 0.18
CA ALA A 20 -4.11 12.34 0.28
C ALA A 20 -4.06 13.07 -1.07
N CYS A 21 -2.97 12.91 -1.84
CA CYS A 21 -2.86 13.51 -3.17
C CYS A 21 -3.92 12.96 -4.14
N LEU A 22 -4.16 11.65 -4.15
CA LEU A 22 -5.20 11.04 -4.96
C LEU A 22 -6.59 11.54 -4.56
N GLY A 23 -6.89 11.52 -3.26
CA GLY A 23 -8.17 12.04 -2.74
C GLY A 23 -8.42 13.49 -3.12
N TYR A 24 -7.39 14.33 -3.02
CA TYR A 24 -7.46 15.73 -3.46
C TYR A 24 -7.76 15.86 -4.96
N LEU A 25 -7.08 15.08 -5.81
CA LEU A 25 -7.30 15.12 -7.26
C LEU A 25 -8.72 14.68 -7.62
N VAL A 26 -9.23 13.62 -7.02
CA VAL A 26 -10.59 13.12 -7.23
C VAL A 26 -11.62 14.18 -6.82
N LEU A 27 -11.49 14.76 -5.63
CA LEU A 27 -12.40 15.82 -5.15
C LEU A 27 -12.33 17.10 -5.99
N LYS A 28 -11.16 17.44 -6.53
CA LYS A 28 -10.99 18.60 -7.44
C LYS A 28 -11.78 18.42 -8.72
N GLU A 29 -11.88 17.21 -9.23
CA GLU A 29 -12.71 16.85 -10.40
C GLU A 29 -14.19 16.69 -10.03
N ARG A 30 -14.59 16.99 -8.80
CA ARG A 30 -15.94 16.85 -8.24
C ARG A 30 -16.45 15.40 -8.16
N ASP A 31 -15.55 14.44 -8.23
CA ASP A 31 -15.84 13.04 -7.98
C ASP A 31 -15.85 12.72 -6.49
N ALA A 32 -16.50 11.62 -6.11
CA ALA A 32 -16.60 11.19 -4.74
C ALA A 32 -15.43 10.26 -4.37
N VAL A 33 -14.91 10.40 -3.16
CA VAL A 33 -13.84 9.57 -2.61
C VAL A 33 -14.15 9.14 -1.19
N GLY A 34 -13.81 7.93 -0.83
CA GLY A 34 -13.81 7.40 0.53
C GLY A 34 -12.42 6.94 0.94
N LEU A 35 -12.22 6.66 2.21
CA LEU A 35 -10.96 6.14 2.75
C LEU A 35 -11.23 5.01 3.72
N ALA A 36 -10.47 3.92 3.58
CA ALA A 36 -10.38 2.86 4.58
C ALA A 36 -8.92 2.73 5.02
N ILE A 37 -8.67 2.75 6.32
CA ILE A 37 -7.34 2.46 6.88
C ILE A 37 -7.49 1.23 7.78
N THR A 38 -6.84 0.15 7.39
CA THR A 38 -6.84 -1.07 8.18
C THR A 38 -5.94 -0.91 9.40
N SER A 39 -6.42 -1.34 10.55
CA SER A 39 -5.63 -1.46 11.77
C SER A 39 -6.10 -2.64 12.60
N SER A 40 -5.24 -3.16 13.47
CA SER A 40 -5.54 -4.33 14.32
C SER A 40 -6.74 -4.12 15.24
N ALA A 41 -7.04 -2.88 15.61
CA ALA A 41 -8.15 -2.56 16.50
C ALA A 41 -9.47 -2.40 15.76
N ALA A 42 -9.45 -1.77 14.59
CA ALA A 42 -10.62 -1.54 13.73
C ALA A 42 -10.18 -0.91 12.40
N THR A 43 -10.99 -1.08 11.36
CA THR A 43 -10.81 -0.31 10.13
C THR A 43 -11.37 1.10 10.32
N ALA A 44 -10.50 2.12 10.25
CA ALA A 44 -10.96 3.50 10.22
C ALA A 44 -11.60 3.77 8.85
N TRP A 45 -12.82 4.29 8.86
CA TRP A 45 -13.63 4.49 7.67
C TRP A 45 -14.07 5.94 7.50
N VAL A 46 -13.81 6.51 6.33
CA VAL A 46 -14.38 7.77 5.87
C VAL A 46 -15.31 7.46 4.70
N PRO A 47 -16.63 7.70 4.82
CA PRO A 47 -17.60 7.36 3.77
C PRO A 47 -17.30 8.06 2.45
N VAL A 48 -17.75 7.46 1.34
CA VAL A 48 -17.62 8.06 0.00
C VAL A 48 -18.43 9.36 -0.09
N SER A 49 -17.80 10.46 -0.46
CA SER A 49 -18.44 11.77 -0.58
C SER A 49 -17.64 12.72 -1.49
N SER A 50 -18.35 13.67 -2.10
CA SER A 50 -17.78 14.79 -2.89
C SER A 50 -18.00 16.17 -2.23
N ARG A 51 -18.39 16.19 -0.95
CA ARG A 51 -18.68 17.45 -0.22
C ARG A 51 -17.42 18.30 -0.03
N PRO A 52 -17.54 19.65 0.03
CA PRO A 52 -16.38 20.55 0.09
C PRO A 52 -15.39 20.27 1.24
N ASN A 53 -15.91 19.90 2.43
CA ASN A 53 -15.07 19.66 3.61
C ASN A 53 -14.59 18.21 3.75
N HIS A 54 -14.85 17.36 2.77
CA HIS A 54 -14.55 15.95 2.86
C HIS A 54 -13.05 15.66 2.92
N MET A 55 -12.24 16.47 2.23
CA MET A 55 -10.78 16.35 2.28
C MET A 55 -10.23 16.52 3.70
N LEU A 56 -10.82 17.40 4.49
CA LEU A 56 -10.39 17.58 5.89
C LEU A 56 -10.59 16.30 6.71
N GLN A 57 -11.71 15.59 6.54
CA GLN A 57 -11.96 14.32 7.22
C GLN A 57 -10.94 13.26 6.82
N ILE A 58 -10.61 13.17 5.52
CA ILE A 58 -9.58 12.25 5.01
C ILE A 58 -8.24 12.57 5.66
N LEU A 59 -7.81 13.83 5.66
CA LEU A 59 -6.53 14.24 6.24
C LEU A 59 -6.45 14.00 7.75
N GLN A 60 -7.53 14.27 8.49
CA GLN A 60 -7.59 14.00 9.93
C GLN A 60 -7.49 12.52 10.24
N THR A 61 -8.18 11.67 9.45
CA THR A 61 -8.12 10.22 9.61
C THR A 61 -6.72 9.68 9.30
N LEU A 62 -6.09 10.13 8.20
CA LEU A 62 -4.72 9.76 7.84
C LEU A 62 -3.70 10.19 8.90
N ALA A 63 -3.86 11.39 9.48
CA ALA A 63 -2.95 11.92 10.50
C ALA A 63 -3.15 11.27 11.86
N GLY A 64 -4.37 10.89 12.20
CA GLY A 64 -4.73 10.30 13.49
C GLY A 64 -4.47 8.79 13.59
N THR A 65 -4.25 8.10 12.47
CA THR A 65 -4.03 6.66 12.47
C THR A 65 -2.54 6.34 12.55
N GLN A 66 -2.19 5.38 13.41
CA GLN A 66 -0.83 4.83 13.51
C GLN A 66 -0.83 3.42 12.92
N ALA A 67 0.14 3.15 12.04
CA ALA A 67 0.35 1.80 11.50
C ALA A 67 0.78 0.84 12.62
N GLN A 68 0.16 -0.32 12.69
CA GLN A 68 0.47 -1.38 13.65
C GLN A 68 0.85 -2.68 12.93
N ALA A 69 1.65 -3.52 13.57
CA ALA A 69 2.26 -4.70 12.94
C ALA A 69 1.26 -5.83 12.60
N GLN A 70 0.06 -5.83 13.16
CA GLN A 70 -0.93 -6.93 13.01
C GLN A 70 -2.14 -6.53 12.15
N ASP A 71 -1.98 -5.57 11.25
CA ASP A 71 -3.09 -5.09 10.44
C ASP A 71 -3.43 -6.09 9.31
N SER A 72 -4.71 -6.48 9.19
CA SER A 72 -5.19 -7.35 8.13
C SER A 72 -5.75 -6.56 6.96
N LEU A 73 -5.01 -6.51 5.85
CA LEU A 73 -5.52 -5.89 4.62
C LEU A 73 -6.74 -6.61 4.06
N ALA A 74 -6.78 -7.95 4.16
CA ALA A 74 -7.92 -8.74 3.69
C ALA A 74 -9.22 -8.35 4.43
N ASP A 75 -9.16 -8.13 5.74
CA ASP A 75 -10.33 -7.70 6.51
C ASP A 75 -10.77 -6.29 6.14
N GLY A 76 -9.84 -5.38 5.88
CA GLY A 76 -10.15 -4.04 5.36
C GLY A 76 -10.83 -4.07 3.99
N LEU A 77 -10.39 -4.95 3.09
CA LEU A 77 -11.02 -5.15 1.79
C LEU A 77 -12.44 -5.72 1.92
N ARG A 78 -12.68 -6.64 2.88
CA ARG A 78 -14.03 -7.14 3.18
C ARG A 78 -14.96 -6.03 3.64
N VAL A 79 -14.49 -5.11 4.48
CA VAL A 79 -15.29 -3.94 4.89
C VAL A 79 -15.74 -3.11 3.69
N ILE A 80 -14.88 -2.94 2.67
CA ILE A 80 -15.25 -2.24 1.43
C ILE A 80 -16.30 -3.05 0.65
N LEU A 81 -16.10 -4.36 0.49
CA LEU A 81 -17.01 -5.26 -0.21
C LEU A 81 -18.42 -5.29 0.42
N ASP A 82 -18.50 -5.35 1.75
CA ASP A 82 -19.75 -5.41 2.50
C ASP A 82 -20.58 -4.13 2.42
N ARG A 83 -19.96 -3.01 2.07
CA ARG A 83 -20.64 -1.72 1.94
C ARG A 83 -21.35 -1.54 0.60
N HIS A 84 -21.09 -2.39 -0.38
CA HIS A 84 -21.73 -2.37 -1.68
C HIS A 84 -21.69 -0.97 -2.34
N GLU A 85 -20.56 -0.29 -2.22
CA GLU A 85 -20.35 1.03 -2.83
C GLU A 85 -20.51 0.93 -4.36
N PRO A 86 -20.97 2.01 -5.04
CA PRO A 86 -21.06 2.04 -6.49
C PRO A 86 -19.73 1.69 -7.16
N ARG A 87 -19.80 1.13 -8.36
CA ARG A 87 -18.60 0.80 -9.15
C ARG A 87 -17.70 2.01 -9.30
N GLY A 88 -16.43 1.80 -9.04
CA GLY A 88 -15.43 2.85 -9.08
C GLY A 88 -14.03 2.27 -9.05
N MET A 89 -13.04 3.11 -8.79
CA MET A 89 -11.66 2.69 -8.60
C MET A 89 -11.39 2.43 -7.12
N VAL A 90 -10.85 1.27 -6.80
CA VAL A 90 -10.31 0.92 -5.49
C VAL A 90 -8.78 1.00 -5.55
N VAL A 91 -8.20 1.95 -4.82
CA VAL A 91 -6.75 2.12 -4.72
C VAL A 91 -6.27 1.52 -3.40
N VAL A 92 -5.40 0.52 -3.49
CA VAL A 92 -4.80 -0.15 -2.33
C VAL A 92 -3.35 0.28 -2.20
N VAL A 93 -3.00 0.93 -1.09
CA VAL A 93 -1.63 1.36 -0.79
C VAL A 93 -1.08 0.50 0.35
N THR A 94 -0.06 -0.29 0.08
CA THR A 94 0.49 -1.27 1.04
C THR A 94 1.95 -1.60 0.72
N ASP A 95 2.68 -2.17 1.68
CA ASP A 95 4.04 -2.70 1.45
C ASP A 95 4.06 -4.13 0.91
N MET A 96 2.90 -4.79 0.87
CA MET A 96 2.71 -6.16 0.40
C MET A 96 3.45 -7.24 1.22
N MET A 97 3.82 -6.93 2.47
CA MET A 97 4.55 -7.84 3.37
C MET A 97 3.57 -8.67 4.23
N PHE A 98 2.73 -9.46 3.58
CA PHE A 98 1.72 -10.33 4.21
C PHE A 98 1.49 -11.58 3.35
N ASP A 99 0.70 -12.54 3.87
CA ASP A 99 0.24 -13.69 3.09
C ASP A 99 -0.63 -13.20 1.90
N PRO A 100 -0.21 -13.45 0.65
CA PRO A 100 -0.90 -12.93 -0.52
C PRO A 100 -2.29 -13.54 -0.74
N ASP A 101 -2.53 -14.79 -0.36
CA ASP A 101 -3.72 -15.52 -0.77
C ASP A 101 -5.04 -14.94 -0.25
N PRO A 102 -5.18 -14.58 1.04
CA PRO A 102 -6.41 -13.93 1.52
C PRO A 102 -6.68 -12.59 0.84
N VAL A 103 -5.63 -11.81 0.60
CA VAL A 103 -5.75 -10.48 -0.04
C VAL A 103 -6.13 -10.62 -1.51
N ARG A 104 -5.50 -11.55 -2.23
CA ARG A 104 -5.83 -11.85 -3.63
C ARG A 104 -7.28 -12.28 -3.83
N LEU A 105 -7.80 -13.06 -2.89
CA LEU A 105 -9.21 -13.46 -2.90
C LEU A 105 -10.13 -12.24 -2.86
N GLU A 106 -9.91 -11.32 -1.92
CA GLU A 106 -10.77 -10.14 -1.75
C GLU A 106 -10.60 -9.13 -2.90
N LEU A 107 -9.39 -8.94 -3.41
CA LEU A 107 -9.14 -8.14 -4.61
C LEU A 107 -9.84 -8.72 -5.84
N GLY A 108 -9.84 -10.06 -5.99
CA GLY A 108 -10.58 -10.74 -7.04
C GLY A 108 -12.09 -10.52 -6.94
N ARG A 109 -12.65 -10.49 -5.73
CA ARG A 109 -14.06 -10.18 -5.49
C ARG A 109 -14.41 -8.73 -5.86
N LEU A 110 -13.58 -7.77 -5.47
CA LEU A 110 -13.74 -6.36 -5.87
C LEU A 110 -13.73 -6.21 -7.40
N HIS A 111 -12.79 -6.86 -8.06
CA HIS A 111 -12.73 -6.84 -9.52
C HIS A 111 -13.96 -7.49 -10.17
N ALA A 112 -14.43 -8.63 -9.64
CA ALA A 112 -15.65 -9.32 -10.11
C ALA A 112 -16.93 -8.48 -9.90
N GLN A 113 -16.97 -7.60 -8.89
CA GLN A 113 -18.03 -6.61 -8.70
C GLN A 113 -17.95 -5.44 -9.70
N GLY A 114 -16.90 -5.39 -10.53
CA GLY A 114 -16.70 -4.38 -11.56
C GLY A 114 -15.94 -3.14 -11.10
N HIS A 115 -15.25 -3.22 -9.97
CA HIS A 115 -14.31 -2.16 -9.57
C HIS A 115 -13.00 -2.26 -10.36
N GLU A 116 -12.44 -1.11 -10.74
CA GLU A 116 -11.06 -1.02 -11.22
C GLU A 116 -10.13 -1.05 -10.01
N VAL A 117 -9.14 -1.92 -10.01
CA VAL A 117 -8.21 -2.06 -8.89
C VAL A 117 -6.83 -1.52 -9.26
N LEU A 118 -6.31 -0.61 -8.44
CA LEU A 118 -4.95 -0.11 -8.51
C LEU A 118 -4.18 -0.49 -7.25
N LEU A 119 -3.14 -1.28 -7.40
CA LEU A 119 -2.23 -1.65 -6.33
C LEU A 119 -1.02 -0.70 -6.35
N ILE A 120 -0.79 -0.01 -5.25
CA ILE A 120 0.36 0.88 -5.05
C ILE A 120 1.23 0.29 -3.95
N GLN A 121 2.39 -0.22 -4.32
CA GLN A 121 3.33 -0.80 -3.39
C GLN A 121 4.31 0.25 -2.86
N ALA A 122 4.31 0.43 -1.54
CA ALA A 122 5.30 1.23 -0.83
C ALA A 122 6.54 0.39 -0.51
N ARG A 123 7.71 0.77 -1.03
CA ARG A 123 8.98 0.10 -0.81
C ARG A 123 9.90 0.96 0.06
N ASP A 124 10.71 0.32 0.88
CA ASP A 124 11.74 0.99 1.67
C ASP A 124 13.12 0.63 1.13
N VAL A 125 13.96 1.65 0.89
CA VAL A 125 15.34 1.48 0.41
C VAL A 125 16.14 0.58 1.35
N MET A 126 15.91 0.68 2.65
CA MET A 126 16.60 -0.17 3.64
C MET A 126 16.20 -1.64 3.54
N GLU A 127 14.96 -1.93 3.12
CA GLU A 127 14.52 -3.30 2.84
C GLU A 127 15.11 -3.81 1.52
N GLU A 128 15.19 -2.98 0.49
CA GLU A 128 15.74 -3.38 -0.81
C GLU A 128 17.25 -3.59 -0.77
N ASP A 129 17.97 -2.63 -0.22
CA ASP A 129 19.44 -2.64 -0.23
C ASP A 129 20.02 -3.51 0.86
N PHE A 130 19.24 -3.77 1.93
CA PHE A 130 19.70 -4.54 3.09
C PHE A 130 21.14 -4.15 3.47
N PRO A 131 21.39 -2.90 3.92
CA PRO A 131 22.74 -2.33 4.02
C PRO A 131 23.59 -2.90 5.16
N PHE A 132 23.15 -3.98 5.75
CA PHE A 132 23.84 -4.64 6.86
C PHE A 132 24.99 -5.49 6.33
N ASN A 133 26.20 -5.19 6.77
CA ASN A 133 27.43 -5.84 6.31
C ASN A 133 28.15 -6.69 7.37
N ARG A 134 27.59 -6.81 8.57
CA ARG A 134 28.16 -7.53 9.72
C ARG A 134 27.08 -8.28 10.49
N TRP A 135 27.47 -8.94 11.56
CA TRP A 135 26.55 -9.55 12.51
C TRP A 135 25.57 -8.49 13.03
N VAL A 136 24.29 -8.72 12.81
CA VAL A 136 23.22 -7.82 13.25
C VAL A 136 22.30 -8.58 14.17
N GLN A 137 21.88 -7.93 15.23
CA GLN A 137 20.86 -8.45 16.11
C GLN A 137 19.51 -8.04 15.59
N PHE A 138 18.74 -8.99 15.10
CA PHE A 138 17.35 -8.78 14.71
C PHE A 138 16.45 -9.03 15.91
N SER A 139 15.60 -8.06 16.23
CA SER A 139 14.54 -8.24 17.22
C SER A 139 13.24 -8.51 16.47
N ASP A 140 12.58 -9.59 16.83
CA ASP A 140 11.25 -9.89 16.32
C ASP A 140 10.27 -8.84 16.88
N LEU A 141 9.57 -8.13 15.99
CA LEU A 141 8.61 -7.10 16.37
C LEU A 141 7.25 -7.70 16.79
N GLU A 142 6.96 -8.91 16.34
CA GLU A 142 5.74 -9.62 16.65
C GLU A 142 5.89 -10.43 17.95
N ASN A 143 7.08 -11.01 18.20
CA ASN A 143 7.41 -11.78 19.39
C ASN A 143 8.45 -11.05 20.25
N LYS A 144 7.98 -10.13 21.10
CA LYS A 144 8.83 -9.34 21.99
C LYS A 144 9.72 -10.24 22.86
N GLY A 145 11.04 -10.09 22.70
CA GLY A 145 12.05 -10.82 23.47
C GLY A 145 12.83 -11.90 22.70
N VAL A 146 12.44 -12.20 21.46
CA VAL A 146 13.21 -13.09 20.58
C VAL A 146 14.20 -12.26 19.77
N THR A 147 15.50 -12.55 19.96
CA THR A 147 16.58 -11.90 19.22
C THR A 147 17.45 -12.95 18.56
N HIS A 148 17.70 -12.78 17.26
CA HIS A 148 18.56 -13.65 16.50
C HIS A 148 19.84 -12.91 16.08
N ARG A 149 21.00 -13.50 16.35
CA ARG A 149 22.26 -13.06 15.75
C ARG A 149 22.49 -13.85 14.47
N LEU A 150 22.41 -13.19 13.36
CA LEU A 150 22.52 -13.80 12.04
C LEU A 150 23.66 -13.16 11.24
N ASP A 151 24.31 -13.97 10.40
CA ASP A 151 25.25 -13.46 9.42
C ASP A 151 24.48 -12.65 8.37
N ALA A 152 24.64 -11.34 8.42
CA ALA A 152 23.94 -10.43 7.55
C ALA A 152 24.30 -10.63 6.06
N VAL A 153 25.49 -11.11 5.74
CA VAL A 153 25.94 -11.32 4.37
C VAL A 153 25.21 -12.51 3.72
N LEU A 154 25.08 -13.61 4.46
CA LEU A 154 24.34 -14.78 3.98
C LEU A 154 22.84 -14.44 3.87
N LEU A 155 22.30 -13.80 4.90
CA LEU A 155 20.88 -13.43 4.94
C LEU A 155 20.50 -12.44 3.84
N LYS A 156 21.39 -11.49 3.52
CA LYS A 156 21.18 -10.46 2.50
C LYS A 156 20.81 -11.05 1.14
N ARG A 157 21.55 -12.07 0.69
CA ARG A 157 21.30 -12.68 -0.61
C ARG A 157 19.92 -13.35 -0.62
N ILE A 158 19.64 -14.20 0.36
CA ILE A 158 18.37 -14.92 0.45
C ILE A 158 17.21 -13.93 0.55
N TYR A 159 17.31 -12.94 1.43
CA TYR A 159 16.26 -11.94 1.61
C TYR A 159 15.98 -11.16 0.33
N ARG A 160 17.02 -10.74 -0.40
CA ARG A 160 16.84 -10.00 -1.66
C ARG A 160 16.21 -10.86 -2.76
N GLU A 161 16.58 -12.12 -2.85
CA GLU A 161 15.98 -13.06 -3.80
C GLU A 161 14.49 -13.25 -3.52
N GLU A 162 14.12 -13.52 -2.28
CA GLU A 162 12.73 -13.68 -1.83
C GLU A 162 11.92 -12.38 -2.02
N TYR A 163 12.51 -11.25 -1.65
CA TYR A 163 11.86 -9.94 -1.82
C TYR A 163 11.59 -9.63 -3.29
N GLN A 164 12.55 -9.84 -4.18
CA GLN A 164 12.36 -9.64 -5.62
C GLN A 164 11.35 -10.64 -6.21
N ALA A 165 11.35 -11.88 -5.75
CA ALA A 165 10.35 -12.87 -6.14
C ALA A 165 8.93 -12.42 -5.75
N LEU A 166 8.74 -11.92 -4.53
CA LEU A 166 7.48 -11.37 -4.06
C LEU A 166 6.99 -10.19 -4.92
N LEU A 167 7.89 -9.25 -5.25
CA LEU A 167 7.55 -8.11 -6.11
C LEU A 167 7.11 -8.54 -7.50
N LEU A 168 7.83 -9.51 -8.07
CA LEU A 168 7.52 -10.03 -9.40
C LEU A 168 6.19 -10.77 -9.39
N ASP A 169 5.94 -11.60 -8.38
CA ASP A 169 4.72 -12.37 -8.22
C ASP A 169 3.47 -11.47 -8.13
N TRP A 170 3.51 -10.41 -7.34
CA TRP A 170 2.42 -9.42 -7.29
C TRP A 170 2.19 -8.71 -8.63
N ARG A 171 3.27 -8.33 -9.32
CA ARG A 171 3.18 -7.67 -10.63
C ARG A 171 2.56 -8.59 -11.68
N VAL A 172 3.02 -9.85 -11.73
CA VAL A 172 2.50 -10.87 -12.66
C VAL A 172 1.04 -11.17 -12.36
N TRP A 173 0.71 -11.37 -11.08
CA TRP A 173 -0.65 -11.63 -10.65
C TRP A 173 -1.61 -10.49 -11.01
N ALA A 174 -1.26 -9.25 -10.65
CA ALA A 174 -2.09 -8.08 -10.96
C ALA A 174 -2.35 -7.96 -12.47
N ARG A 175 -1.31 -8.10 -13.29
CA ARG A 175 -1.44 -8.07 -14.76
C ARG A 175 -2.34 -9.18 -15.29
N LYS A 176 -2.24 -10.39 -14.75
CA LYS A 176 -3.07 -11.55 -15.17
C LYS A 176 -4.56 -11.28 -14.95
N PHE A 177 -4.91 -10.55 -13.89
CA PHE A 177 -6.29 -10.22 -13.54
C PHE A 177 -6.73 -8.83 -14.01
N GLY A 178 -5.98 -8.18 -14.91
CA GLY A 178 -6.34 -6.87 -15.46
C GLY A 178 -6.31 -5.72 -14.44
N MET A 179 -5.59 -5.91 -13.32
CA MET A 179 -5.41 -4.89 -12.30
C MET A 179 -4.17 -4.06 -12.58
N HIS A 180 -4.20 -2.80 -12.16
CA HIS A 180 -3.05 -1.92 -12.26
C HIS A 180 -2.09 -2.13 -11.07
N TYR A 181 -0.79 -2.07 -11.34
CA TYR A 181 0.23 -2.18 -10.32
C TYR A 181 1.31 -1.11 -10.53
N VAL A 182 1.58 -0.36 -9.48
CA VAL A 182 2.65 0.65 -9.40
C VAL A 182 3.43 0.42 -8.13
N SER A 183 4.74 0.59 -8.17
CA SER A 183 5.57 0.59 -6.97
C SER A 183 6.35 1.88 -6.86
N PHE A 184 6.57 2.34 -5.65
CA PHE A 184 7.40 3.52 -5.37
C PHE A 184 8.28 3.27 -4.16
N ARG A 185 9.41 3.97 -4.11
CA ARG A 185 10.30 3.98 -2.95
C ARG A 185 9.94 5.12 -2.01
N ASN A 186 10.19 4.94 -0.72
CA ASN A 186 9.90 5.95 0.30
C ASN A 186 10.70 7.26 0.14
N GLU A 187 11.75 7.28 -0.67
CA GLU A 187 12.54 8.47 -1.05
C GLU A 187 11.97 9.23 -2.25
N GLU A 188 11.08 8.60 -3.04
CA GLU A 188 10.51 9.21 -4.24
C GLU A 188 9.42 10.23 -3.88
N ASP A 189 9.32 11.29 -4.67
CA ASP A 189 8.24 12.25 -4.50
C ASP A 189 6.88 11.65 -4.91
N ALA A 190 5.92 11.68 -3.98
CA ALA A 190 4.57 11.15 -4.19
C ALA A 190 3.88 11.76 -5.42
N VAL A 191 4.10 13.06 -5.67
CA VAL A 191 3.51 13.76 -6.82
C VAL A 191 4.10 13.25 -8.13
N ALA A 192 5.42 13.03 -8.17
CA ALA A 192 6.08 12.49 -9.35
C ALA A 192 5.60 11.08 -9.70
N VAL A 193 5.46 10.20 -8.68
CA VAL A 193 4.94 8.83 -8.83
C VAL A 193 3.52 8.84 -9.41
N LEU A 194 2.64 9.65 -8.84
CA LEU A 194 1.26 9.74 -9.30
C LEU A 194 1.15 10.36 -10.70
N THR A 195 1.96 11.36 -11.00
CA THR A 195 1.98 11.99 -12.33
C THR A 195 2.41 10.98 -13.39
N ALA A 196 3.45 10.17 -13.11
CA ALA A 196 3.89 9.11 -13.99
C ALA A 196 2.79 8.07 -14.24
N TYR A 197 2.11 7.62 -13.19
CA TYR A 197 0.97 6.69 -13.30
C TYR A 197 -0.17 7.26 -14.15
N LEU A 198 -0.62 8.48 -13.86
CA LEU A 198 -1.72 9.13 -14.59
C LEU A 198 -1.37 9.35 -16.06
N ALA A 199 -0.12 9.68 -16.39
CA ALA A 199 0.35 9.80 -17.77
C ALA A 199 0.27 8.46 -18.53
N VAL A 200 0.64 7.35 -17.89
CA VAL A 200 0.53 6.01 -18.48
C VAL A 200 -0.94 5.63 -18.69
N ARG A 201 -1.78 5.85 -17.68
CA ARG A 201 -3.23 5.57 -17.76
C ARG A 201 -3.92 6.35 -18.87
N ALA A 202 -3.60 7.64 -19.03
CA ALA A 202 -4.16 8.50 -20.08
C ALA A 202 -3.81 8.00 -21.48
N ARG A 203 -2.65 7.37 -21.68
CA ARG A 203 -2.26 6.74 -22.96
C ARG A 203 -3.08 5.48 -23.22
N MET A 204 -3.24 4.61 -22.22
CA MET A 204 -4.01 3.37 -22.34
C MET A 204 -5.50 3.61 -22.60
N GLY A 205 -6.07 4.69 -22.07
CA GLY A 205 -7.47 5.08 -22.29
C GLY A 205 -7.74 5.65 -23.70
N ARG A 206 -6.72 6.05 -24.46
CA ARG A 206 -6.85 6.53 -25.85
C ARG A 206 -6.76 5.43 -26.90
N GLU A 207 -6.35 4.23 -26.49
CA GLU A 207 -6.20 3.06 -27.38
C GLU A 207 -7.42 2.13 -27.37
N LYS A 208 -8.47 2.49 -26.62
CA LYS A 208 -9.78 1.84 -26.59
C LYS A 208 -10.82 2.72 -27.28
#